data_46b5a3e634b52fea6148a0ea07a8bb2d
#
_entry.id   46b5a3e634b52fea6148a0ea07a8bb2d
#
_cell.length_a   1.000
_cell.length_b   1.000
_cell.length_c   1.000
_cell.angle_alpha   90.00
_cell.angle_beta   90.00
_cell.angle_gamma   90.00
#
_symmetry.space_group_name_H-M   'P 1'
#
loop_
_entity.id
_entity.type
_entity.pdbx_description
1 polymer ?
#
loop_
_entity_poly.entity_id
_entity_poly.type
_entity_poly.pdbx_seq_one_letter_code
_entity_poly.pdbx_strand_id
1 'polypeptide(L)'
;MERPTPKDVERPVPEDKFIVSKTDLRGVITYANEVFIEVSGYTEEELIGKPHNIIRHPDMPRTAFKLLWDTIKSGREFWGYVKNMANDGSYYWVFAHVTPTFDSPGNITGYQSDRRPVMNRELLKNVIEPLYAKIRS
;
A
#
# COMPACT_ATOMS: atom_id res chain seq x y z
N MET A 1 17.31 5.16 6.39
CA MET A 1 16.87 3.79 6.75
C MET A 1 17.05 2.88 5.57
N GLU A 2 17.79 1.82 5.77
CA GLU A 2 17.96 0.82 4.72
C GLU A 2 16.67 0.01 4.54
N ARG A 3 16.38 -0.33 3.30
CA ARG A 3 15.25 -1.20 3.01
C ARG A 3 15.62 -2.64 3.37
N PRO A 4 14.71 -3.40 3.99
CA PRO A 4 14.98 -4.79 4.31
C PRO A 4 15.15 -5.63 3.05
N THR A 5 15.85 -6.76 3.18
CA THR A 5 15.98 -7.73 2.11
C THR A 5 14.68 -8.52 2.00
N PRO A 6 14.07 -8.60 0.83
CA PRO A 6 12.85 -9.39 0.65
C PRO A 6 13.08 -10.86 0.96
N LYS A 7 12.13 -11.50 1.63
CA LYS A 7 12.14 -12.92 1.86
C LYS A 7 10.78 -13.52 1.53
N ASP A 8 10.77 -14.77 1.14
CA ASP A 8 9.56 -15.47 0.69
C ASP A 8 8.75 -16.01 1.86
N VAL A 9 8.35 -15.11 2.75
CA VAL A 9 7.51 -15.41 3.91
C VAL A 9 6.36 -14.44 3.91
N GLU A 10 5.14 -14.96 3.91
CA GLU A 10 3.94 -14.14 3.93
C GLU A 10 3.51 -13.83 5.36
N ARG A 11 3.26 -12.55 5.65
CA ARG A 11 2.67 -12.12 6.92
C ARG A 11 1.16 -12.18 6.84
N PRO A 12 0.48 -12.63 7.89
CA PRO A 12 -0.97 -12.58 7.92
C PRO A 12 -1.47 -11.13 8.06
N VAL A 13 -2.60 -10.84 7.40
CA VAL A 13 -3.32 -9.58 7.54
C VAL A 13 -4.66 -9.90 8.18
N PRO A 14 -5.07 -9.22 9.25
CA PRO A 14 -6.37 -9.49 9.89
C PRO A 14 -7.52 -9.34 8.91
N GLU A 15 -8.46 -10.30 8.93
CA GLU A 15 -9.60 -10.31 8.02
C GLU A 15 -10.68 -9.31 8.40
N ASP A 16 -10.76 -8.97 9.66
CA ASP A 16 -11.83 -8.14 10.24
C ASP A 16 -11.41 -6.68 10.49
N LYS A 17 -10.22 -6.30 10.03
CA LYS A 17 -9.68 -4.96 10.29
C LYS A 17 -9.07 -4.37 9.02
N PHE A 18 -9.13 -3.04 8.93
CA PHE A 18 -8.47 -2.32 7.83
C PHE A 18 -7.11 -1.81 8.26
N ILE A 19 -6.16 -1.89 7.33
CA ILE A 19 -4.90 -1.16 7.44
C ILE A 19 -5.18 0.22 6.86
N VAL A 20 -5.03 1.27 7.68
CA VAL A 20 -5.36 2.64 7.26
C VAL A 20 -4.13 3.53 7.38
N SER A 21 -3.87 4.29 6.32
CA SER A 21 -2.86 5.33 6.33
C SER A 21 -3.38 6.56 5.60
N LYS A 22 -2.81 7.72 5.95
CA LYS A 22 -3.04 8.98 5.24
C LYS A 22 -1.72 9.58 4.86
N THR A 23 -1.70 10.31 3.76
CA THR A 23 -0.51 11.01 3.28
C THR A 23 -0.84 12.45 2.94
N ASP A 24 0.20 13.28 2.82
CA ASP A 24 0.08 14.59 2.21
C ASP A 24 0.08 14.45 0.67
N LEU A 25 0.12 15.57 -0.03
CA LEU A 25 0.11 15.58 -1.50
C LEU A 25 1.34 14.94 -2.12
N ARG A 26 2.44 14.87 -1.38
CA ARG A 26 3.69 14.28 -1.87
C ARG A 26 3.78 12.79 -1.58
N GLY A 27 2.78 12.22 -0.91
CA GLY A 27 2.80 10.81 -0.52
C GLY A 27 3.57 10.54 0.76
N VAL A 28 3.85 11.56 1.56
CA VAL A 28 4.50 11.41 2.86
C VAL A 28 3.45 11.04 3.89
N ILE A 29 3.69 9.98 4.67
CA ILE A 29 2.75 9.44 5.64
C ILE A 29 2.53 10.45 6.77
N THR A 30 1.25 10.79 7.00
CA THR A 30 0.82 11.69 8.08
C THR A 30 0.01 10.96 9.15
N TYR A 31 -0.51 9.77 8.85
CA TYR A 31 -1.28 8.97 9.79
C TYR A 31 -1.12 7.49 9.48
N ALA A 32 -0.99 6.69 10.52
CA ALA A 32 -0.93 5.22 10.43
C ALA A 32 -1.74 4.66 11.61
N ASN A 33 -2.71 3.78 11.31
CA ASN A 33 -3.47 3.17 12.40
C ASN A 33 -2.70 2.00 13.04
N GLU A 34 -3.23 1.46 14.15
CA GLU A 34 -2.57 0.37 14.87
C GLU A 34 -2.35 -0.87 14.01
N VAL A 35 -3.31 -1.18 13.13
CA VAL A 35 -3.21 -2.36 12.26
C VAL A 35 -2.05 -2.20 11.27
N PHE A 36 -1.86 -1.00 10.73
CA PHE A 36 -0.74 -0.71 9.84
C PHE A 36 0.60 -0.89 10.56
N ILE A 37 0.71 -0.35 11.76
CA ILE A 37 1.91 -0.48 12.60
C ILE A 37 2.20 -1.96 12.87
N GLU A 38 1.19 -2.69 13.30
CA GLU A 38 1.31 -4.11 13.65
C GLU A 38 1.72 -4.97 12.45
N VAL A 39 1.03 -4.83 11.32
CA VAL A 39 1.28 -5.65 10.12
C VAL A 39 2.61 -5.29 9.47
N SER A 40 2.93 -4.01 9.35
CA SER A 40 4.18 -3.58 8.72
C SER A 40 5.41 -3.86 9.60
N GLY A 41 5.22 -3.95 10.90
CA GLY A 41 6.32 -4.13 11.85
C GLY A 41 7.11 -2.86 12.13
N TYR A 42 6.77 -1.75 11.48
CA TYR A 42 7.37 -0.44 11.75
C TYR A 42 6.64 0.23 12.90
N THR A 43 7.36 1.02 13.69
CA THR A 43 6.72 1.86 14.70
C THR A 43 6.04 3.05 14.04
N GLU A 44 5.14 3.71 14.77
CA GLU A 44 4.52 4.94 14.28
C GLU A 44 5.58 5.99 13.94
N GLU A 45 6.59 6.13 14.79
CA GLU A 45 7.68 7.08 14.58
C GLU A 45 8.47 6.79 13.31
N GLU A 46 8.63 5.52 12.97
CA GLU A 46 9.32 5.11 11.75
C GLU A 46 8.49 5.35 10.49
N LEU A 47 7.17 5.34 10.61
CA LEU A 47 6.26 5.52 9.46
C LEU A 47 5.95 6.99 9.19
N ILE A 48 5.59 7.75 10.22
CA ILE A 48 5.19 9.16 10.06
C ILE A 48 6.38 9.98 9.53
N GLY A 49 6.12 10.75 8.50
CA GLY A 49 7.15 11.57 7.87
C GLY A 49 7.96 10.87 6.79
N LYS A 50 7.68 9.59 6.53
CA LYS A 50 8.35 8.84 5.47
C LYS A 50 7.47 8.74 4.24
N PRO A 51 8.07 8.64 3.04
CA PRO A 51 7.27 8.37 1.84
C PRO A 51 6.60 7.01 1.98
N HIS A 52 5.38 6.89 1.47
CA HIS A 52 4.58 5.67 1.58
C HIS A 52 5.26 4.46 0.92
N ASN A 53 6.20 4.69 0.01
CA ASN A 53 6.94 3.62 -0.64
C ASN A 53 7.88 2.84 0.31
N ILE A 54 7.99 3.26 1.58
CA ILE A 54 8.74 2.51 2.60
C ILE A 54 8.24 1.05 2.69
N ILE A 55 6.95 0.81 2.43
CA ILE A 55 6.35 -0.53 2.48
C ILE A 55 6.21 -1.17 1.09
N ARG A 56 6.70 -0.53 0.04
CA ARG A 56 6.56 -1.04 -1.32
C ARG A 56 7.47 -2.24 -1.55
N HIS A 57 6.88 -3.36 -1.96
CA HIS A 57 7.64 -4.55 -2.32
C HIS A 57 8.28 -4.35 -3.71
N PRO A 58 9.54 -4.76 -3.91
CA PRO A 58 10.21 -4.61 -5.21
C PRO A 58 9.57 -5.42 -6.34
N ASP A 59 8.75 -6.43 -6.02
CA ASP A 59 8.02 -7.20 -7.03
C ASP A 59 6.85 -6.43 -7.64
N MET A 60 6.46 -5.27 -7.09
CA MET A 60 5.39 -4.48 -7.65
C MET A 60 5.86 -3.77 -8.92
N PRO A 61 5.08 -3.86 -10.02
CA PRO A 61 5.44 -3.15 -11.25
C PRO A 61 5.28 -1.64 -11.08
N ARG A 62 6.22 -0.88 -11.66
CA ARG A 62 6.19 0.58 -11.61
C ARG A 62 4.92 1.15 -12.25
N THR A 63 4.44 0.51 -13.30
CA THR A 63 3.23 0.93 -14.02
C THR A 63 2.00 0.88 -13.12
N ALA A 64 1.93 -0.06 -12.17
CA ALA A 64 0.83 -0.13 -11.22
C ALA A 64 0.80 1.13 -10.34
N PHE A 65 1.94 1.59 -9.86
CA PHE A 65 2.01 2.81 -9.06
C PHE A 65 1.79 4.06 -9.88
N LYS A 66 2.24 4.07 -11.13
CA LYS A 66 1.96 5.19 -12.04
C LYS A 66 0.45 5.34 -12.24
N LEU A 67 -0.25 4.23 -12.47
CA LEU A 67 -1.70 4.23 -12.62
C LEU A 67 -2.39 4.71 -11.35
N LEU A 68 -1.93 4.24 -10.20
CA LEU A 68 -2.47 4.66 -8.91
C LEU A 68 -2.34 6.18 -8.74
N TRP A 69 -1.13 6.72 -8.91
CA TRP A 69 -0.88 8.15 -8.74
C TRP A 69 -1.63 8.99 -9.75
N ASP A 70 -1.64 8.62 -11.02
CA ASP A 70 -2.37 9.36 -12.06
C ASP A 70 -3.87 9.41 -11.73
N THR A 71 -4.42 8.33 -11.20
CA THR A 71 -5.83 8.23 -10.84
C THR A 71 -6.18 9.15 -9.67
N ILE A 72 -5.45 9.06 -8.56
CA ILE A 72 -5.79 9.82 -7.36
C ILE A 72 -5.45 11.30 -7.49
N LYS A 73 -4.41 11.65 -8.24
CA LYS A 73 -4.10 13.06 -8.53
C LYS A 73 -5.18 13.73 -9.35
N SER A 74 -5.92 12.96 -10.15
CA SER A 74 -7.05 13.48 -10.93
C SER A 74 -8.32 13.63 -10.10
N GLY A 75 -8.28 13.30 -8.81
CA GLY A 75 -9.44 13.41 -7.93
C GLY A 75 -10.32 12.17 -7.90
N ARG A 76 -9.88 11.07 -8.50
CA ARG A 76 -10.65 9.82 -8.56
C ARG A 76 -10.12 8.80 -7.57
N GLU A 77 -10.94 7.80 -7.27
CA GLU A 77 -10.59 6.70 -6.38
C GLU A 77 -9.82 5.62 -7.16
N PHE A 78 -8.91 4.95 -6.48
CA PHE A 78 -8.18 3.83 -7.02
C PHE A 78 -8.46 2.58 -6.20
N TRP A 79 -8.68 1.45 -6.88
CA TRP A 79 -8.83 0.12 -6.29
C TRP A 79 -7.78 -0.79 -6.92
N GLY A 80 -7.06 -1.55 -6.11
CA GLY A 80 -6.07 -2.46 -6.69
C GLY A 80 -5.40 -3.38 -5.69
N TYR A 81 -4.81 -4.44 -6.22
CA TYR A 81 -4.04 -5.40 -5.45
C TYR A 81 -2.61 -4.91 -5.31
N VAL A 82 -2.09 -4.92 -4.10
CA VAL A 82 -0.74 -4.40 -3.81
C VAL A 82 0.01 -5.41 -2.95
N LYS A 83 1.24 -5.70 -3.35
CA LYS A 83 2.16 -6.48 -2.53
C LYS A 83 3.04 -5.52 -1.75
N ASN A 84 2.97 -5.61 -0.44
CA ASN A 84 3.76 -4.77 0.46
C ASN A 84 4.83 -5.58 1.16
N MET A 85 5.80 -4.88 1.75
CA MET A 85 6.91 -5.51 2.48
C MET A 85 6.99 -4.93 3.87
N ALA A 86 7.06 -5.84 4.87
CA ALA A 86 7.22 -5.47 6.26
C ALA A 86 8.68 -5.17 6.58
N ASN A 87 8.93 -4.68 7.80
CA ASN A 87 10.26 -4.25 8.22
C ASN A 87 11.30 -5.38 8.28
N ASP A 88 10.85 -6.62 8.34
CA ASP A 88 11.74 -7.80 8.35
C ASP A 88 11.94 -8.43 6.97
N GLY A 89 11.34 -7.84 5.92
CA GLY A 89 11.42 -8.35 4.56
C GLY A 89 10.30 -9.30 4.16
N SER A 90 9.45 -9.73 5.10
CA SER A 90 8.28 -10.55 4.79
C SER A 90 7.27 -9.73 4.00
N TYR A 91 6.46 -10.41 3.20
CA TYR A 91 5.50 -9.72 2.34
C TYR A 91 4.07 -9.92 2.84
N TYR A 92 3.20 -9.01 2.43
CA TYR A 92 1.76 -9.17 2.63
C TYR A 92 1.00 -8.55 1.47
N TRP A 93 0.01 -9.30 0.98
CA TRP A 93 -0.85 -8.84 -0.10
C TRP A 93 -2.09 -8.19 0.47
N VAL A 94 -2.48 -7.08 -0.12
CA VAL A 94 -3.69 -6.34 0.27
C VAL A 94 -4.48 -5.94 -0.97
N PHE A 95 -5.79 -5.76 -0.77
CA PHE A 95 -6.64 -5.06 -1.71
C PHE A 95 -6.81 -3.64 -1.19
N ALA A 96 -6.29 -2.68 -1.94
CA ALA A 96 -6.20 -1.30 -1.49
C ALA A 96 -7.29 -0.44 -2.15
N HIS A 97 -7.88 0.44 -1.35
CA HIS A 97 -8.77 1.50 -1.80
C HIS A 97 -8.13 2.82 -1.42
N VAL A 98 -7.75 3.61 -2.42
CA VAL A 98 -7.05 4.88 -2.20
C VAL A 98 -7.93 6.01 -2.69
N THR A 99 -8.14 7.01 -1.84
CA THR A 99 -9.02 8.14 -2.12
C THR A 99 -8.30 9.45 -1.84
N PRO A 100 -8.54 10.49 -2.66
CA PRO A 100 -8.07 11.83 -2.30
C PRO A 100 -8.92 12.40 -1.16
N THR A 101 -8.29 13.22 -0.33
CA THR A 101 -8.98 13.99 0.70
C THR A 101 -9.06 15.45 0.24
N PHE A 102 -10.17 16.11 0.58
CA PHE A 102 -10.45 17.45 0.08
C PHE A 102 -10.67 18.43 1.22
N ASP A 103 -10.29 19.69 1.02
CA ASP A 103 -10.64 20.77 1.92
C ASP A 103 -12.04 21.33 1.58
N SER A 104 -12.48 22.31 2.32
CA SER A 104 -13.81 22.90 2.15
C SER A 104 -14.04 23.51 0.76
N PRO A 105 -13.07 24.22 0.14
CA PRO A 105 -13.21 24.67 -1.24
C PRO A 105 -13.15 23.57 -2.30
N GLY A 106 -12.76 22.35 -1.94
CA GLY A 106 -12.68 21.24 -2.87
C GLY A 106 -11.30 20.97 -3.45
N ASN A 107 -10.25 21.53 -2.86
CA ASN A 107 -8.87 21.23 -3.25
C ASN A 107 -8.41 19.94 -2.60
N ILE A 108 -7.61 19.15 -3.33
CA ILE A 108 -7.02 17.94 -2.77
C ILE A 108 -5.94 18.33 -1.75
N THR A 109 -6.02 17.77 -0.55
CA THR A 109 -5.08 18.06 0.54
C THR A 109 -4.16 16.87 0.85
N GLY A 110 -4.50 15.70 0.38
CA GLY A 110 -3.74 14.48 0.62
C GLY A 110 -4.52 13.28 0.16
N TYR A 111 -4.12 12.11 0.66
CA TYR A 111 -4.76 10.85 0.24
C TYR A 111 -4.92 9.92 1.44
N GLN A 112 -5.92 9.04 1.35
CA GLN A 112 -6.17 8.01 2.35
C GLN A 112 -6.17 6.65 1.67
N SER A 113 -5.54 5.66 2.30
CA SER A 113 -5.50 4.28 1.82
C SER A 113 -6.11 3.37 2.88
N ASP A 114 -7.16 2.64 2.49
CA ASP A 114 -7.79 1.61 3.30
C ASP A 114 -7.49 0.28 2.64
N ARG A 115 -6.88 -0.65 3.38
CA ARG A 115 -6.42 -1.92 2.82
C ARG A 115 -6.95 -3.07 3.65
N ARG A 116 -7.33 -4.14 2.97
CA ARG A 116 -7.78 -5.39 3.61
C ARG A 116 -7.06 -6.57 2.95
N PRO A 117 -7.08 -7.76 3.57
CA PRO A 117 -6.41 -8.92 2.98
C PRO A 117 -7.07 -9.33 1.67
N VAL A 118 -6.30 -9.97 0.81
CA VAL A 118 -6.82 -10.56 -0.42
C VAL A 118 -7.44 -11.89 -0.03
N MET A 119 -8.77 -11.97 -0.13
CA MET A 119 -9.52 -13.15 0.29
C MET A 119 -9.52 -14.24 -0.77
N ASN A 120 -9.57 -13.86 -2.05
CA ASN A 120 -9.55 -14.82 -3.15
C ASN A 120 -8.11 -15.19 -3.49
N ARG A 121 -7.60 -16.24 -2.81
CA ARG A 121 -6.20 -16.66 -2.96
C ARG A 121 -5.93 -17.32 -4.30
N GLU A 122 -6.93 -17.93 -4.93
CA GLU A 122 -6.78 -18.50 -6.27
C GLU A 122 -6.59 -17.40 -7.30
N LEU A 123 -7.39 -16.34 -7.23
CA LEU A 123 -7.24 -15.17 -8.10
C LEU A 123 -5.86 -14.56 -7.96
N LEU A 124 -5.40 -14.41 -6.73
CA LEU A 124 -4.08 -13.84 -6.45
C LEU A 124 -2.98 -14.66 -7.08
N LYS A 125 -2.98 -15.97 -6.83
CA LYS A 125 -1.93 -16.88 -7.29
C LYS A 125 -1.96 -17.10 -8.81
N ASN A 126 -3.15 -17.26 -9.37
CA ASN A 126 -3.31 -17.69 -10.76
C ASN A 126 -3.42 -16.53 -11.76
N VAL A 127 -3.78 -15.34 -11.30
CA VAL A 127 -4.00 -14.18 -12.17
C VAL A 127 -3.10 -12.99 -11.79
N ILE A 128 -3.20 -12.54 -10.55
CA ILE A 128 -2.55 -11.29 -10.14
C ILE A 128 -1.02 -11.42 -10.14
N GLU A 129 -0.50 -12.41 -9.43
CA GLU A 129 0.97 -12.60 -9.36
C GLU A 129 1.59 -12.83 -10.74
N PRO A 130 1.05 -13.71 -11.61
CA PRO A 130 1.61 -13.88 -12.94
C PRO A 130 1.52 -12.62 -13.80
N LEU A 131 0.41 -11.89 -13.70
CA LEU A 131 0.24 -10.63 -14.43
C LEU A 131 1.28 -9.60 -14.02
N TYR A 132 1.47 -9.41 -12.73
CA TYR A 132 2.44 -8.44 -12.21
C TYR A 132 3.87 -8.82 -12.57
N ALA A 133 4.18 -10.11 -12.54
CA ALA A 133 5.50 -10.60 -12.96
C ALA A 133 5.76 -10.31 -14.45
N LYS A 134 4.74 -10.49 -15.29
CA LYS A 134 4.81 -10.22 -16.72
C LYS A 134 4.99 -8.71 -17.01
N ILE A 135 4.24 -7.87 -16.32
CA ILE A 135 4.35 -6.41 -16.49
C ILE A 135 5.70 -5.91 -16.02
N ARG A 136 6.20 -6.46 -14.90
CA ARG A 136 7.48 -6.06 -14.31
C ARG A 136 8.67 -6.42 -15.20
N SER A 137 8.59 -7.54 -15.90
CA SER A 137 9.65 -7.98 -16.80
C SER A 137 9.61 -7.21 -18.17
#